data_77eaa37dd9edc2a5f5730e9363abcbd3
#
_entry.id   77eaa37dd9edc2a5f5730e9363abcbd3
#
_cell.length_a   1.000
_cell.length_b   1.000
_cell.length_c   1.000
_cell.angle_alpha   90.00
_cell.angle_beta   90.00
_cell.angle_gamma   90.00
#
_symmetry.space_group_name_H-M   'P 1'
#
loop_
_entity.id
_entity.type
_entity.pdbx_description
1 polymer ?
#
loop_
_entity_poly.entity_id
_entity_poly.type
_entity_poly.pdbx_seq_one_letter_code
_entity_poly.pdbx_strand_id
1 'polypeptide(L)'
;MNDPIQEITAGDGTTIPLYWYPATGTGTVLLLLPALGIQAKLYRRLAEQLCDRGHSVAVMEQRGHGNSALRPSYSCQFSLDDLLEFDIPAALDWLELQSPGCKIVLGGHSLGGHLSTIYAGRAPSRLAGVLHLACAFPHYLDYPGKERLLLRFLCTVMPLFKLAPGYYPGGLMGFGSRESIGMMMQWRQWCLSGSFDYDGHTNIAVAGAFTGSVLAIAFEQDNFATQAAIERALSPLSGANVSRVSLGAEEQGEYLGHVNWARSPEGTSACIAQWLAGLSTGSH
;
A
#
# COMPACT_ATOMS: atom_id res chain seq x y z
N MET A 1 -18.59 15.59 -10.50
CA MET A 1 -18.43 15.74 -9.03
C MET A 1 -16.96 16.04 -8.79
N ASN A 2 -16.63 17.03 -7.98
CA ASN A 2 -15.24 17.28 -7.59
C ASN A 2 -14.78 16.11 -6.71
N ASP A 3 -13.53 15.68 -6.88
CA ASP A 3 -12.94 14.67 -6.02
C ASP A 3 -12.92 15.17 -4.56
N PRO A 4 -13.25 14.31 -3.56
CA PRO A 4 -13.32 14.70 -2.15
C PRO A 4 -11.91 14.78 -1.53
N ILE A 5 -11.11 15.76 -2.02
CA ILE A 5 -9.72 15.92 -1.62
C ILE A 5 -9.62 16.81 -0.38
N GLN A 6 -8.86 16.34 0.60
CA GLN A 6 -8.37 17.09 1.75
C GLN A 6 -6.85 17.27 1.61
N GLU A 7 -6.35 18.40 1.99
CA GLU A 7 -4.91 18.66 2.08
C GLU A 7 -4.49 18.57 3.54
N ILE A 8 -3.63 17.61 3.86
CA ILE A 8 -3.06 17.45 5.20
C ILE A 8 -1.58 17.80 5.18
N THR A 9 -1.05 18.29 6.28
CA THR A 9 0.37 18.65 6.41
C THR A 9 1.10 17.56 7.17
N ALA A 10 2.09 16.94 6.55
CA ALA A 10 2.99 15.98 7.16
C ALA A 10 3.99 16.65 8.12
N GLY A 11 4.63 15.86 8.99
CA GLY A 11 5.55 16.36 10.00
C GLY A 11 6.78 17.11 9.45
N ASP A 12 7.15 16.86 8.21
CA ASP A 12 8.22 17.56 7.48
C ASP A 12 7.74 18.81 6.72
N GLY A 13 6.47 19.20 6.89
CA GLY A 13 5.85 20.34 6.21
C GLY A 13 5.32 20.02 4.80
N THR A 14 5.43 18.80 4.31
CA THR A 14 4.90 18.39 3.01
C THR A 14 3.38 18.35 3.04
N THR A 15 2.73 18.93 2.03
CA THR A 15 1.29 18.80 1.84
C THR A 15 0.97 17.48 1.13
N ILE A 16 0.07 16.68 1.72
CA ILE A 16 -0.35 15.38 1.24
C ILE A 16 -1.83 15.42 0.87
N PRO A 17 -2.21 15.16 -0.39
CA PRO A 17 -3.59 15.00 -0.77
C PRO A 17 -4.17 13.71 -0.20
N LEU A 18 -5.32 13.79 0.46
CA LEU A 18 -6.06 12.68 1.02
C LEU A 18 -7.48 12.69 0.45
N TYR A 19 -7.88 11.63 -0.22
CA TYR A 19 -9.24 11.48 -0.74
C TYR A 19 -10.10 10.87 0.34
N TRP A 20 -11.05 11.63 0.88
CA TRP A 20 -11.88 11.24 2.00
C TRP A 20 -13.31 10.89 1.59
N TYR A 21 -13.73 9.67 1.89
CA TYR A 21 -15.06 9.11 1.64
C TYR A 21 -15.70 8.74 2.98
N PRO A 22 -16.42 9.68 3.64
CA PRO A 22 -17.07 9.42 4.90
C PRO A 22 -18.33 8.57 4.73
N ALA A 23 -18.51 7.56 5.57
CA ALA A 23 -19.74 6.81 5.69
C ALA A 23 -20.45 7.12 7.02
N THR A 24 -21.76 6.95 7.05
CA THR A 24 -22.53 7.07 8.29
C THR A 24 -22.56 5.74 9.02
N GLY A 25 -22.05 5.69 10.24
CA GLY A 25 -22.42 4.66 11.20
C GLY A 25 -21.50 3.47 11.41
N THR A 26 -20.24 3.45 10.95
CA THR A 26 -19.35 2.35 11.30
C THR A 26 -18.24 2.75 12.28
N GLY A 27 -17.88 1.81 13.16
CA GLY A 27 -16.75 1.95 14.04
C GLY A 27 -15.38 1.68 13.37
N THR A 28 -15.30 1.63 12.03
CA THR A 28 -14.05 1.28 11.31
C THR A 28 -13.77 2.25 10.17
N VAL A 29 -12.53 2.69 10.06
CA VAL A 29 -12.01 3.54 8.97
C VAL A 29 -10.86 2.83 8.28
N LEU A 30 -10.87 2.77 6.95
CA LEU A 30 -9.77 2.25 6.15
C LEU A 30 -8.92 3.40 5.62
N LEU A 31 -7.62 3.44 5.98
CA LEU A 31 -6.61 4.22 5.27
C LEU A 31 -5.97 3.33 4.22
N LEU A 32 -6.14 3.67 2.94
CA LEU A 32 -5.64 2.91 1.81
C LEU A 32 -4.44 3.61 1.16
N LEU A 33 -3.34 2.86 1.03
CA LEU A 33 -2.10 3.30 0.39
C LEU A 33 -2.00 2.72 -1.03
N PRO A 34 -1.71 3.54 -2.05
CA PRO A 34 -1.56 3.11 -3.43
C PRO A 34 -0.35 2.18 -3.68
N ALA A 35 -0.39 1.49 -4.82
CA ALA A 35 0.77 0.78 -5.36
C ALA A 35 1.79 1.77 -5.95
N LEU A 36 3.03 1.29 -6.14
CA LEU A 36 4.09 2.04 -6.80
C LEU A 36 3.65 2.57 -8.17
N GLY A 37 3.77 3.87 -8.38
CA GLY A 37 3.42 4.50 -9.65
C GLY A 37 1.93 4.71 -9.90
N ILE A 38 1.08 4.36 -8.95
CA ILE A 38 -0.37 4.42 -9.07
C ILE A 38 -0.92 5.62 -8.29
N GLN A 39 -1.79 6.39 -8.92
CA GLN A 39 -2.46 7.53 -8.30
C GLN A 39 -3.66 7.08 -7.45
N ALA A 40 -3.92 7.79 -6.37
CA ALA A 40 -5.01 7.50 -5.44
C ALA A 40 -6.39 7.41 -6.13
N LYS A 41 -6.63 8.19 -7.18
CA LYS A 41 -7.89 8.18 -7.94
C LYS A 41 -8.27 6.83 -8.55
N LEU A 42 -7.31 5.89 -8.73
CA LEU A 42 -7.62 4.55 -9.21
C LEU A 42 -8.57 3.82 -8.25
N TYR A 43 -8.43 4.07 -6.96
CA TYR A 43 -9.17 3.36 -5.91
C TYR A 43 -10.53 4.00 -5.58
N ARG A 44 -10.94 5.02 -6.34
CA ARG A 44 -12.20 5.73 -6.12
C ARG A 44 -13.41 4.81 -6.07
N ARG A 45 -13.56 3.89 -7.04
CA ARG A 45 -14.69 2.95 -7.08
C ARG A 45 -14.72 2.03 -5.86
N LEU A 46 -13.55 1.53 -5.44
CA LEU A 46 -13.45 0.73 -4.23
C LEU A 46 -13.89 1.54 -2.99
N ALA A 47 -13.40 2.77 -2.87
CA ALA A 47 -13.74 3.64 -1.75
C ALA A 47 -15.24 3.97 -1.71
N GLU A 48 -15.85 4.32 -2.85
CA GLU A 48 -17.28 4.58 -2.98
C GLU A 48 -18.10 3.34 -2.59
N GLN A 49 -17.75 2.15 -3.08
CA GLN A 49 -18.45 0.91 -2.76
C GLN A 49 -18.31 0.50 -1.29
N LEU A 50 -17.17 0.75 -0.64
CA LEU A 50 -17.00 0.52 0.79
C LEU A 50 -17.79 1.54 1.61
N CYS A 51 -17.84 2.80 1.16
CA CYS A 51 -18.66 3.84 1.78
C CYS A 51 -20.14 3.50 1.70
N ASP A 52 -20.64 3.00 0.56
CA ASP A 52 -22.03 2.53 0.40
C ASP A 52 -22.36 1.32 1.31
N ARG A 53 -21.33 0.57 1.72
CA ARG A 53 -21.45 -0.53 2.71
C ARG A 53 -21.24 -0.06 4.15
N GLY A 54 -21.14 1.25 4.37
CA GLY A 54 -21.04 1.85 5.69
C GLY A 54 -19.62 1.96 6.26
N HIS A 55 -18.56 1.78 5.47
CA HIS A 55 -17.17 1.91 5.92
C HIS A 55 -16.52 3.19 5.38
N SER A 56 -16.08 4.05 6.26
CA SER A 56 -15.34 5.24 5.84
C SER A 56 -13.97 4.86 5.26
N VAL A 57 -13.58 5.52 4.17
CA VAL A 57 -12.32 5.25 3.47
C VAL A 57 -11.57 6.54 3.22
N ALA A 58 -10.29 6.54 3.55
CA ALA A 58 -9.34 7.54 3.07
C ALA A 58 -8.34 6.89 2.13
N VAL A 59 -8.08 7.50 0.98
CA VAL A 59 -7.03 7.08 0.05
C VAL A 59 -5.96 8.15 0.03
N MET A 60 -4.76 7.82 0.51
CA MET A 60 -3.64 8.76 0.56
C MET A 60 -2.97 8.83 -0.81
N GLU A 61 -2.73 10.03 -1.34
CA GLU A 61 -1.90 10.19 -2.53
C GLU A 61 -0.42 10.05 -2.16
N GLN A 62 0.31 9.27 -2.91
CA GLN A 62 1.76 9.17 -2.71
C GLN A 62 2.48 10.44 -3.15
N ARG A 63 3.60 10.77 -2.49
CA ARG A 63 4.51 11.83 -2.92
C ARG A 63 4.88 11.63 -4.39
N GLY A 64 4.83 12.71 -5.15
CA GLY A 64 5.18 12.70 -6.58
C GLY A 64 4.08 12.24 -7.54
N HIS A 65 2.93 11.78 -7.04
CA HIS A 65 1.84 11.27 -7.86
C HIS A 65 0.59 12.18 -7.81
N GLY A 66 -0.29 11.99 -8.76
CA GLY A 66 -1.59 12.64 -8.82
C GLY A 66 -1.55 14.12 -8.46
N ASN A 67 -2.27 14.48 -7.40
CA ASN A 67 -2.39 15.85 -6.91
C ASN A 67 -1.27 16.27 -5.93
N SER A 68 -0.27 15.41 -5.65
CA SER A 68 0.92 15.85 -4.91
C SER A 68 1.60 17.03 -5.62
N ALA A 69 2.04 18.02 -4.88
CA ALA A 69 2.81 19.15 -5.43
C ALA A 69 4.25 18.75 -5.78
N LEU A 70 4.75 17.66 -5.20
CA LEU A 70 6.12 17.19 -5.42
C LEU A 70 6.25 16.53 -6.81
N ARG A 71 7.44 16.72 -7.42
CA ARG A 71 7.82 15.97 -8.64
C ARG A 71 9.27 15.54 -8.51
N PRO A 72 9.54 14.22 -8.46
CA PRO A 72 10.88 13.68 -8.32
C PRO A 72 11.85 14.29 -9.33
N SER A 73 13.01 14.75 -8.85
CA SER A 73 14.07 15.38 -9.64
C SER A 73 15.36 15.38 -8.81
N TYR A 74 16.44 15.94 -9.32
CA TYR A 74 17.68 16.11 -8.53
C TYR A 74 17.47 16.90 -7.24
N SER A 75 16.58 17.90 -7.26
CA SER A 75 16.29 18.78 -6.13
C SER A 75 15.07 18.36 -5.30
N CYS A 76 14.31 17.37 -5.75
CA CYS A 76 13.14 16.86 -5.07
C CYS A 76 13.25 15.35 -4.92
N GLN A 77 13.79 14.92 -3.79
CA GLN A 77 13.98 13.52 -3.44
C GLN A 77 13.23 13.19 -2.16
N PHE A 78 12.73 11.99 -2.09
CA PHE A 78 12.10 11.40 -0.92
C PHE A 78 12.28 9.88 -0.94
N SER A 79 12.05 9.25 0.19
CA SER A 79 12.30 7.84 0.45
C SER A 79 11.05 7.13 0.95
N LEU A 80 11.13 5.82 1.20
CA LEU A 80 10.07 5.08 1.90
C LEU A 80 9.95 5.53 3.36
N ASP A 81 11.07 5.99 3.96
CA ASP A 81 11.06 6.49 5.33
C ASP A 81 10.24 7.77 5.47
N ASP A 82 10.27 8.67 4.46
CA ASP A 82 9.43 9.87 4.49
C ASP A 82 7.93 9.51 4.54
N LEU A 83 7.52 8.46 3.83
CA LEU A 83 6.15 8.00 3.88
C LEU A 83 5.80 7.37 5.24
N LEU A 84 6.73 6.61 5.80
CA LEU A 84 6.54 5.90 7.07
C LEU A 84 6.61 6.82 8.29
N GLU A 85 7.45 7.86 8.26
CA GLU A 85 7.71 8.73 9.40
C GLU A 85 6.86 10.00 9.40
N PHE A 86 6.42 10.44 8.23
CA PHE A 86 5.69 11.71 8.11
C PHE A 86 4.29 11.55 7.52
N ASP A 87 4.13 10.87 6.38
CA ASP A 87 2.88 10.87 5.63
C ASP A 87 1.81 10.00 6.30
N ILE A 88 2.15 8.74 6.58
CA ILE A 88 1.21 7.80 7.21
C ILE A 88 0.80 8.28 8.61
N PRO A 89 1.73 8.73 9.50
CA PRO A 89 1.33 9.31 10.79
C PRO A 89 0.37 10.48 10.64
N ALA A 90 0.66 11.44 9.75
CA ALA A 90 -0.20 12.61 9.55
C ALA A 90 -1.60 12.23 9.05
N ALA A 91 -1.69 11.25 8.14
CA ALA A 91 -2.98 10.73 7.68
C ALA A 91 -3.78 10.05 8.79
N LEU A 92 -3.11 9.27 9.64
CA LEU A 92 -3.74 8.63 10.80
C LEU A 92 -4.19 9.65 11.84
N ASP A 93 -3.34 10.65 12.17
CA ASP A 93 -3.69 11.72 13.11
C ASP A 93 -4.93 12.49 12.63
N TRP A 94 -4.98 12.79 11.32
CA TRP A 94 -6.14 13.44 10.72
C TRP A 94 -7.39 12.58 10.82
N LEU A 95 -7.30 11.26 10.55
CA LEU A 95 -8.42 10.33 10.63
C LEU A 95 -8.94 10.15 12.05
N GLU A 96 -8.08 10.12 13.06
CA GLU A 96 -8.44 10.07 14.47
C GLU A 96 -9.29 11.29 14.87
N LEU A 97 -8.98 12.47 14.30
CA LEU A 97 -9.77 13.70 14.50
C LEU A 97 -11.11 13.69 13.73
N GLN A 98 -11.13 13.13 12.50
CA GLN A 98 -12.37 13.08 11.70
C GLN A 98 -13.35 12.00 12.18
N SER A 99 -12.84 10.95 12.80
CA SER A 99 -13.63 9.78 13.21
C SER A 99 -13.25 9.34 14.63
N PRO A 100 -13.54 10.16 15.66
CA PRO A 100 -13.14 9.86 17.04
C PRO A 100 -13.71 8.54 17.52
N GLY A 101 -12.84 7.70 18.09
CA GLY A 101 -13.22 6.39 18.63
C GLY A 101 -13.42 5.29 17.61
N CYS A 102 -13.27 5.57 16.31
CA CYS A 102 -13.29 4.53 15.28
C CYS A 102 -12.00 3.71 15.29
N LYS A 103 -12.13 2.42 14.96
CA LYS A 103 -11.00 1.53 14.73
C LYS A 103 -10.38 1.85 13.36
N ILE A 104 -9.07 2.10 13.31
CA ILE A 104 -8.37 2.38 12.05
C ILE A 104 -7.73 1.10 11.52
N VAL A 105 -7.98 0.82 10.25
CA VAL A 105 -7.30 -0.22 9.47
C VAL A 105 -6.37 0.47 8.49
N LEU A 106 -5.11 0.06 8.45
CA LEU A 106 -4.15 0.50 7.45
C LEU A 106 -4.02 -0.57 6.38
N GLY A 107 -4.25 -0.20 5.14
CA GLY A 107 -4.17 -1.13 4.04
C GLY A 107 -3.46 -0.57 2.83
N GLY A 108 -3.08 -1.45 1.92
CA GLY A 108 -2.47 -0.99 0.70
C GLY A 108 -2.42 -2.01 -0.40
N HIS A 109 -2.35 -1.47 -1.61
CA HIS A 109 -2.11 -2.24 -2.81
C HIS A 109 -0.60 -2.35 -3.06
N SER A 110 -0.10 -3.57 -3.24
CA SER A 110 1.31 -3.81 -3.59
C SER A 110 2.28 -3.08 -2.64
N LEU A 111 3.02 -2.04 -3.09
CA LEU A 111 3.89 -1.22 -2.24
C LEU A 111 3.17 -0.69 -0.99
N GLY A 112 1.92 -0.26 -1.14
CA GLY A 112 1.11 0.21 -0.01
C GLY A 112 0.93 -0.85 1.07
N GLY A 113 0.80 -2.12 0.69
CA GLY A 113 0.76 -3.25 1.63
C GLY A 113 2.09 -3.48 2.36
N HIS A 114 3.22 -3.30 1.66
CA HIS A 114 4.54 -3.37 2.31
C HIS A 114 4.72 -2.26 3.37
N LEU A 115 4.33 -1.03 3.03
CA LEU A 115 4.36 0.09 3.97
C LEU A 115 3.44 -0.15 5.17
N SER A 116 2.25 -0.71 4.93
CA SER A 116 1.30 -1.08 5.99
C SER A 116 1.89 -2.13 6.94
N THR A 117 2.61 -3.13 6.41
CA THR A 117 3.33 -4.13 7.21
C THR A 117 4.37 -3.50 8.14
N ILE A 118 5.22 -2.62 7.59
CA ILE A 118 6.27 -1.96 8.38
C ILE A 118 5.64 -1.05 9.45
N TYR A 119 4.65 -0.25 9.06
CA TYR A 119 4.02 0.70 9.97
C TYR A 119 3.25 -0.01 11.09
N ALA A 120 2.60 -1.14 10.81
CA ALA A 120 1.92 -1.94 11.82
C ALA A 120 2.85 -2.39 12.95
N GLY A 121 4.10 -2.69 12.63
CA GLY A 121 5.11 -2.98 13.64
C GLY A 121 5.58 -1.75 14.42
N ARG A 122 5.69 -0.59 13.75
CA ARG A 122 6.14 0.66 14.40
C ARG A 122 5.10 1.23 15.36
N ALA A 123 3.80 1.06 15.07
CA ALA A 123 2.70 1.60 15.86
C ALA A 123 1.52 0.61 15.98
N PRO A 124 1.74 -0.59 16.56
CA PRO A 124 0.76 -1.67 16.56
C PRO A 124 -0.55 -1.31 17.28
N SER A 125 -0.49 -0.47 18.30
CA SER A 125 -1.67 -0.05 19.08
C SER A 125 -2.59 0.94 18.33
N ARG A 126 -2.11 1.58 17.26
CA ARG A 126 -2.92 2.51 16.46
C ARG A 126 -3.83 1.79 15.46
N LEU A 127 -3.56 0.51 15.17
CA LEU A 127 -4.21 -0.21 14.07
C LEU A 127 -5.04 -1.37 14.60
N ALA A 128 -6.28 -1.44 14.16
CA ALA A 128 -7.17 -2.57 14.40
C ALA A 128 -6.93 -3.73 13.41
N GLY A 129 -6.31 -3.45 12.28
CA GLY A 129 -6.03 -4.46 11.27
C GLY A 129 -5.12 -3.93 10.16
N VAL A 130 -4.59 -4.86 9.36
CA VAL A 130 -3.79 -4.59 8.15
C VAL A 130 -4.44 -5.25 6.94
N LEU A 131 -4.55 -4.51 5.82
CA LEU A 131 -5.09 -5.02 4.56
C LEU A 131 -4.00 -5.06 3.50
N HIS A 132 -3.78 -6.23 2.91
CA HIS A 132 -2.96 -6.42 1.71
C HIS A 132 -3.85 -6.67 0.49
N LEU A 133 -3.68 -5.84 -0.55
CA LEU A 133 -4.33 -6.00 -1.86
C LEU A 133 -3.27 -6.28 -2.92
N ALA A 134 -3.30 -7.41 -3.58
CA ALA A 134 -2.29 -7.81 -4.57
C ALA A 134 -0.86 -7.53 -4.08
N CYS A 135 -0.60 -7.77 -2.79
CA CYS A 135 0.66 -7.44 -2.14
C CYS A 135 1.62 -8.62 -2.22
N ALA A 136 2.63 -8.50 -3.09
CA ALA A 136 3.66 -9.49 -3.30
C ALA A 136 5.04 -8.84 -3.16
N PHE A 137 5.91 -9.44 -2.36
CA PHE A 137 7.23 -8.87 -2.09
C PHE A 137 8.15 -8.97 -3.33
N PRO A 138 8.88 -7.93 -3.69
CA PRO A 138 9.57 -7.86 -4.98
C PRO A 138 10.90 -8.64 -5.04
N HIS A 139 11.11 -9.64 -4.20
CA HIS A 139 12.37 -10.39 -4.23
C HIS A 139 12.52 -11.20 -5.51
N TYR A 140 13.55 -10.89 -6.29
CA TYR A 140 13.73 -11.45 -7.65
C TYR A 140 13.78 -12.98 -7.70
N LEU A 141 14.18 -13.66 -6.62
CA LEU A 141 14.22 -15.13 -6.55
C LEU A 141 12.83 -15.76 -6.41
N ASP A 142 11.83 -15.02 -5.97
CA ASP A 142 10.46 -15.51 -5.82
C ASP A 142 9.69 -15.53 -7.15
N TYR A 143 10.30 -15.03 -8.21
CA TYR A 143 9.71 -14.95 -9.55
C TYR A 143 10.40 -15.92 -10.52
N PRO A 144 9.64 -16.62 -11.38
CA PRO A 144 10.22 -17.51 -12.40
C PRO A 144 10.64 -16.73 -13.66
N GLY A 145 11.43 -17.37 -14.49
CA GLY A 145 11.66 -17.03 -15.89
C GLY A 145 12.03 -15.57 -16.17
N LYS A 146 11.27 -14.95 -17.05
CA LYS A 146 11.51 -13.58 -17.55
C LYS A 146 11.30 -12.50 -16.49
N GLU A 147 10.39 -12.71 -15.56
CA GLU A 147 10.09 -11.77 -14.46
C GLU A 147 11.32 -11.63 -13.56
N ARG A 148 11.99 -12.73 -13.22
CA ARG A 148 13.26 -12.72 -12.47
C ARG A 148 14.34 -11.92 -13.19
N LEU A 149 14.49 -12.14 -14.50
CA LEU A 149 15.48 -11.44 -15.31
C LEU A 149 15.18 -9.94 -15.40
N LEU A 150 13.90 -9.59 -15.55
CA LEU A 150 13.44 -8.20 -15.55
C LEU A 150 13.77 -7.51 -14.24
N LEU A 151 13.40 -8.11 -13.10
CA LEU A 151 13.68 -7.52 -11.77
C LEU A 151 15.19 -7.33 -11.55
N ARG A 152 16.00 -8.31 -11.92
CA ARG A 152 17.46 -8.18 -11.84
C ARG A 152 18.00 -7.07 -12.73
N PHE A 153 17.49 -6.97 -13.98
CA PHE A 153 17.87 -5.91 -14.90
C PHE A 153 17.50 -4.54 -14.34
N LEU A 154 16.27 -4.35 -13.88
CA LEU A 154 15.82 -3.10 -13.25
C LEU A 154 16.72 -2.72 -12.07
N CYS A 155 17.00 -3.65 -11.17
CA CYS A 155 17.90 -3.41 -10.05
C CYS A 155 19.34 -3.06 -10.47
N THR A 156 19.81 -3.58 -11.60
CA THR A 156 21.16 -3.31 -12.11
C THR A 156 21.26 -1.90 -12.69
N VAL A 157 20.26 -1.47 -13.46
CA VAL A 157 20.30 -0.16 -14.15
C VAL A 157 19.83 1.00 -13.26
N MET A 158 19.04 0.71 -12.22
CA MET A 158 18.43 1.71 -11.35
C MET A 158 19.43 2.74 -10.77
N PRO A 159 20.65 2.37 -10.30
CA PRO A 159 21.61 3.33 -9.78
C PRO A 159 22.07 4.37 -10.82
N LEU A 160 22.00 4.06 -12.12
CA LEU A 160 22.41 4.97 -13.18
C LEU A 160 21.50 6.21 -13.26
N PHE A 161 20.24 6.07 -12.85
CA PHE A 161 19.29 7.19 -12.82
C PHE A 161 19.62 8.24 -11.76
N LYS A 162 20.54 7.96 -10.82
CA LYS A 162 21.13 8.99 -9.94
C LYS A 162 21.98 9.99 -10.73
N LEU A 163 22.61 9.54 -11.83
CA LEU A 163 23.48 10.37 -12.66
C LEU A 163 22.67 11.20 -13.67
N ALA A 164 21.62 10.62 -14.23
CA ALA A 164 20.67 11.27 -15.12
C ALA A 164 19.43 10.37 -15.29
N PRO A 165 18.21 10.90 -15.20
CA PRO A 165 17.78 12.31 -15.03
C PRO A 165 17.54 12.75 -13.58
N GLY A 166 18.04 12.04 -12.57
CA GLY A 166 17.81 12.35 -11.15
C GLY A 166 16.46 11.87 -10.60
N TYR A 167 15.76 11.02 -11.36
CA TYR A 167 14.55 10.30 -10.95
C TYR A 167 14.48 8.97 -11.72
N TYR A 168 13.73 8.01 -11.20
CA TYR A 168 13.49 6.75 -11.92
C TYR A 168 12.34 6.93 -12.93
N PRO A 169 12.62 6.72 -14.26
CA PRO A 169 11.63 6.92 -15.32
C PRO A 169 10.79 5.65 -15.54
N GLY A 170 9.97 5.26 -14.55
CA GLY A 170 9.24 4.00 -14.54
C GLY A 170 8.35 3.78 -15.76
N GLY A 171 7.72 4.84 -16.28
CA GLY A 171 6.92 4.75 -17.49
C GLY A 171 7.70 4.27 -18.72
N LEU A 172 8.99 4.62 -18.85
CA LEU A 172 9.88 4.11 -19.90
C LEU A 172 10.39 2.71 -19.61
N MET A 173 10.53 2.37 -18.34
CA MET A 173 11.04 1.09 -17.88
C MET A 173 9.95 0.01 -17.78
N GLY A 174 8.68 0.35 -18.02
CA GLY A 174 7.54 -0.56 -17.89
C GLY A 174 7.20 -0.96 -16.45
N PHE A 175 7.72 -0.23 -15.44
CA PHE A 175 7.49 -0.50 -14.02
C PHE A 175 7.52 0.80 -13.21
N GLY A 176 6.42 1.13 -12.51
CA GLY A 176 6.27 2.39 -11.82
C GLY A 176 5.92 3.56 -12.74
N SER A 177 6.12 4.79 -12.27
CA SER A 177 5.88 6.04 -12.98
C SER A 177 7.15 6.92 -12.95
N ARG A 178 7.05 8.18 -12.58
CA ARG A 178 8.19 9.05 -12.26
C ARG A 178 8.44 8.97 -10.75
N GLU A 179 9.39 8.12 -10.34
CA GLU A 179 9.63 7.83 -8.94
C GLU A 179 10.85 8.59 -8.38
N SER A 180 10.83 8.89 -7.09
CA SER A 180 12.03 9.35 -6.40
C SER A 180 13.10 8.26 -6.43
N ILE A 181 14.32 8.65 -6.77
CA ILE A 181 15.43 7.69 -6.81
C ILE A 181 15.81 7.21 -5.39
N GLY A 182 15.57 8.04 -4.36
CA GLY A 182 15.74 7.65 -2.96
C GLY A 182 14.85 6.45 -2.61
N MET A 183 13.55 6.58 -2.87
CA MET A 183 12.56 5.51 -2.65
C MET A 183 12.89 4.25 -3.47
N MET A 184 13.24 4.41 -4.75
CA MET A 184 13.56 3.28 -5.62
C MET A 184 14.84 2.54 -5.20
N MET A 185 15.81 3.22 -4.59
CA MET A 185 17.01 2.57 -4.08
C MET A 185 16.72 1.71 -2.84
N GLN A 186 15.80 2.12 -1.97
CA GLN A 186 15.33 1.30 -0.85
C GLN A 186 14.51 0.10 -1.35
N TRP A 187 13.59 0.32 -2.32
CA TRP A 187 12.88 -0.77 -2.99
C TRP A 187 13.83 -1.78 -3.65
N ARG A 188 14.91 -1.28 -4.27
CA ARG A 188 15.97 -2.12 -4.84
C ARG A 188 16.63 -3.02 -3.78
N GLN A 189 16.85 -2.51 -2.57
CA GLN A 189 17.40 -3.32 -1.48
C GLN A 189 16.45 -4.48 -1.17
N TRP A 190 15.14 -4.24 -1.06
CA TRP A 190 14.14 -5.30 -0.90
C TRP A 190 14.22 -6.34 -2.02
N CYS A 191 14.29 -5.88 -3.26
CA CYS A 191 14.35 -6.77 -4.42
C CYS A 191 15.57 -7.69 -4.38
N LEU A 192 16.72 -7.20 -3.96
CA LEU A 192 17.97 -7.95 -3.94
C LEU A 192 18.14 -8.81 -2.68
N SER A 193 17.75 -8.31 -1.52
CA SER A 193 17.94 -8.99 -0.24
C SER A 193 16.84 -10.01 0.07
N GLY A 194 15.61 -9.76 -0.40
CA GLY A 194 14.42 -10.51 0.01
C GLY A 194 13.98 -10.21 1.45
N SER A 195 14.45 -9.10 2.02
CA SER A 195 14.16 -8.65 3.37
C SER A 195 13.47 -7.28 3.35
N PHE A 196 12.55 -7.05 4.29
CA PHE A 196 11.99 -5.72 4.57
C PHE A 196 13.00 -4.79 5.27
N ASP A 197 14.11 -5.35 5.75
CA ASP A 197 15.19 -4.56 6.35
C ASP A 197 15.98 -3.84 5.25
N TYR A 198 16.27 -2.57 5.48
CA TYR A 198 17.04 -1.72 4.58
C TYR A 198 17.67 -0.57 5.35
N ASP A 199 18.77 -0.03 4.88
CA ASP A 199 19.47 1.13 5.43
C ASP A 199 19.70 1.07 6.96
N GLY A 200 19.85 -0.16 7.51
CA GLY A 200 20.02 -0.40 8.95
C GLY A 200 18.72 -0.52 9.76
N HIS A 201 17.55 -0.35 9.14
CA HIS A 201 16.26 -0.58 9.80
C HIS A 201 15.95 -2.06 9.93
N THR A 202 15.50 -2.49 11.13
CA THR A 202 15.13 -3.87 11.46
C THR A 202 13.61 -4.06 11.38
N ASN A 203 13.02 -3.79 10.22
CA ASN A 203 11.57 -3.76 10.02
C ASN A 203 10.89 -5.12 10.24
N ILE A 204 11.59 -6.24 9.93
CA ILE A 204 11.05 -7.60 10.15
C ILE A 204 10.79 -7.85 11.63
N ALA A 205 11.79 -7.56 12.47
CA ALA A 205 11.65 -7.77 13.91
C ALA A 205 10.55 -6.90 14.52
N VAL A 206 10.44 -5.66 14.05
CA VAL A 206 9.43 -4.70 14.52
C VAL A 206 8.03 -5.12 14.07
N ALA A 207 7.85 -5.54 12.81
CA ALA A 207 6.55 -5.96 12.27
C ALA A 207 5.95 -7.18 13.00
N GLY A 208 6.79 -8.07 13.54
CA GLY A 208 6.37 -9.20 14.36
C GLY A 208 5.64 -8.84 15.66
N ALA A 209 5.75 -7.59 16.11
CA ALA A 209 5.01 -7.10 17.29
C ALA A 209 3.52 -6.85 17.02
N PHE A 210 3.09 -6.77 15.76
CA PHE A 210 1.68 -6.63 15.42
C PHE A 210 0.94 -7.96 15.61
N THR A 211 -0.06 -7.98 16.48
CA THR A 211 -0.87 -9.17 16.81
C THR A 211 -2.31 -9.08 16.32
N GLY A 212 -2.66 -8.01 15.61
CA GLY A 212 -4.02 -7.77 15.11
C GLY A 212 -4.39 -8.66 13.93
N SER A 213 -5.57 -8.41 13.36
CA SER A 213 -6.06 -9.12 12.18
C SER A 213 -5.41 -8.61 10.91
N VAL A 214 -5.10 -9.52 9.98
CA VAL A 214 -4.62 -9.22 8.63
C VAL A 214 -5.52 -9.88 7.61
N LEU A 215 -5.97 -9.12 6.61
CA LEU A 215 -6.61 -9.67 5.42
C LEU A 215 -5.67 -9.51 4.23
N ALA A 216 -5.33 -10.61 3.57
CA ALA A 216 -4.55 -10.61 2.34
C ALA A 216 -5.40 -11.12 1.17
N ILE A 217 -5.65 -10.24 0.19
CA ILE A 217 -6.40 -10.53 -1.03
C ILE A 217 -5.44 -10.62 -2.21
N ALA A 218 -5.43 -11.77 -2.87
CA ALA A 218 -4.75 -12.03 -4.13
C ALA A 218 -5.75 -12.22 -5.26
N PHE A 219 -5.29 -12.13 -6.51
CA PHE A 219 -6.11 -12.33 -7.71
C PHE A 219 -5.51 -13.42 -8.58
N GLU A 220 -6.34 -14.29 -9.14
CA GLU A 220 -5.88 -15.50 -9.86
C GLU A 220 -5.02 -15.22 -11.10
N GLN A 221 -5.20 -14.07 -11.76
CA GLN A 221 -4.44 -13.70 -12.97
C GLN A 221 -3.38 -12.64 -12.69
N ASP A 222 -2.99 -12.47 -11.43
CA ASP A 222 -1.92 -11.55 -11.05
C ASP A 222 -0.55 -12.21 -11.22
N ASN A 223 0.08 -11.99 -12.38
CA ASN A 223 1.40 -12.51 -12.69
C ASN A 223 2.53 -11.89 -11.84
N PHE A 224 2.27 -10.77 -11.14
CA PHE A 224 3.21 -10.15 -10.20
C PHE A 224 3.07 -10.68 -8.76
N ALA A 225 2.05 -11.50 -8.48
CA ALA A 225 1.80 -12.01 -7.14
C ALA A 225 1.97 -13.55 -7.11
N THR A 226 3.22 -14.02 -7.25
CA THR A 226 3.51 -15.44 -7.04
C THR A 226 3.23 -15.82 -5.58
N GLN A 227 2.89 -17.08 -5.32
CA GLN A 227 2.66 -17.58 -3.96
C GLN A 227 3.86 -17.29 -3.04
N ALA A 228 5.09 -17.52 -3.52
CA ALA A 228 6.31 -17.25 -2.75
C ALA A 228 6.45 -15.77 -2.37
N ALA A 229 6.13 -14.86 -3.31
CA ALA A 229 6.20 -13.43 -3.08
C ALA A 229 5.10 -12.94 -2.10
N ILE A 230 3.90 -13.52 -2.15
CA ILE A 230 2.81 -13.23 -1.20
C ILE A 230 3.21 -13.69 0.22
N GLU A 231 3.69 -14.93 0.36
CA GLU A 231 4.11 -15.45 1.67
C GLU A 231 5.28 -14.65 2.24
N ARG A 232 6.21 -14.20 1.41
CA ARG A 232 7.29 -13.31 1.84
C ARG A 232 6.76 -11.96 2.32
N ALA A 233 5.76 -11.37 1.64
CA ALA A 233 5.13 -10.12 2.06
C ALA A 233 4.43 -10.25 3.43
N LEU A 234 3.90 -11.42 3.76
CA LEU A 234 3.20 -11.70 5.01
C LEU A 234 4.13 -12.18 6.14
N SER A 235 5.31 -12.69 5.80
CA SER A 235 6.21 -13.34 6.79
C SER A 235 6.63 -12.45 7.97
N PRO A 236 6.77 -11.11 7.84
CA PRO A 236 7.09 -10.27 8.99
C PRO A 236 5.95 -10.15 10.01
N LEU A 237 4.70 -10.36 9.59
CA LEU A 237 3.50 -10.29 10.43
C LEU A 237 3.27 -11.60 11.22
N SER A 238 4.33 -12.18 11.77
CA SER A 238 4.33 -13.50 12.39
C SER A 238 3.46 -13.60 13.66
N GLY A 239 3.20 -12.47 14.33
CA GLY A 239 2.31 -12.39 15.49
C GLY A 239 0.83 -12.22 15.14
N ALA A 240 0.50 -11.92 13.89
CA ALA A 240 -0.84 -11.53 13.46
C ALA A 240 -1.73 -12.73 13.09
N ASN A 241 -3.06 -12.50 13.19
CA ASN A 241 -4.05 -13.45 12.66
C ASN A 241 -4.31 -13.15 11.17
N VAL A 242 -3.74 -13.97 10.28
CA VAL A 242 -3.75 -13.72 8.83
C VAL A 242 -4.82 -14.55 8.12
N SER A 243 -5.81 -13.87 7.54
CA SER A 243 -6.78 -14.44 6.60
C SER A 243 -6.30 -14.22 5.17
N ARG A 244 -6.28 -15.29 4.36
CA ARG A 244 -5.89 -15.25 2.94
C ARG A 244 -7.09 -15.55 2.07
N VAL A 245 -7.30 -14.73 1.05
CA VAL A 245 -8.37 -14.87 0.06
C VAL A 245 -7.76 -14.74 -1.33
N SER A 246 -8.07 -15.68 -2.21
CA SER A 246 -7.78 -15.57 -3.63
C SER A 246 -9.11 -15.34 -4.36
N LEU A 247 -9.21 -14.22 -5.08
CA LEU A 247 -10.41 -13.89 -5.84
C LEU A 247 -10.23 -14.31 -7.29
N GLY A 248 -11.16 -15.15 -7.75
CA GLY A 248 -11.28 -15.59 -9.12
C GLY A 248 -12.38 -14.85 -9.89
N ALA A 249 -12.69 -15.36 -11.09
CA ALA A 249 -13.69 -14.76 -11.96
C ALA A 249 -15.12 -14.82 -11.38
N GLU A 250 -15.42 -15.81 -10.54
CA GLU A 250 -16.74 -15.96 -9.91
C GLU A 250 -17.02 -14.84 -8.89
N GLU A 251 -16.01 -14.47 -8.10
CA GLU A 251 -16.16 -13.46 -7.04
C GLU A 251 -15.89 -12.05 -7.55
N GLN A 252 -14.83 -11.88 -8.36
CA GLN A 252 -14.32 -10.56 -8.79
C GLN A 252 -14.81 -10.15 -10.17
N GLY A 253 -15.15 -11.11 -11.04
CA GLY A 253 -15.50 -10.86 -12.43
C GLY A 253 -14.28 -10.79 -13.36
N GLU A 254 -14.32 -9.92 -14.37
CA GLU A 254 -13.39 -9.92 -15.52
C GLU A 254 -11.95 -9.49 -15.16
N TYR A 255 -11.77 -8.62 -14.17
CA TYR A 255 -10.47 -7.96 -13.93
C TYR A 255 -9.73 -8.59 -12.75
N LEU A 256 -8.79 -9.50 -13.05
CA LEU A 256 -8.04 -10.31 -12.08
C LEU A 256 -6.53 -10.03 -12.07
N GLY A 257 -6.06 -9.03 -12.80
CA GLY A 257 -4.63 -8.68 -12.89
C GLY A 257 -4.20 -7.72 -11.80
N HIS A 258 -2.88 -7.55 -11.64
CA HIS A 258 -2.24 -6.79 -10.55
C HIS A 258 -2.84 -5.40 -10.28
N VAL A 259 -3.21 -4.65 -11.31
CA VAL A 259 -3.77 -3.30 -11.18
C VAL A 259 -5.24 -3.25 -11.65
N ASN A 260 -5.60 -4.11 -12.60
CA ASN A 260 -6.89 -4.04 -13.28
C ASN A 260 -8.09 -4.35 -12.38
N TRP A 261 -7.90 -5.12 -11.31
CA TRP A 261 -8.96 -5.44 -10.34
C TRP A 261 -9.70 -4.18 -9.84
N ALA A 262 -9.00 -3.05 -9.73
CA ALA A 262 -9.58 -1.79 -9.27
C ALA A 262 -10.58 -1.14 -10.25
N ARG A 263 -10.70 -1.65 -11.49
CA ARG A 263 -11.69 -1.18 -12.47
C ARG A 263 -13.12 -1.63 -12.15
N SER A 264 -13.27 -2.81 -11.58
CA SER A 264 -14.54 -3.39 -11.13
C SER A 264 -14.30 -4.11 -9.80
N PRO A 265 -14.24 -3.37 -8.68
CA PRO A 265 -13.79 -3.92 -7.39
C PRO A 265 -14.93 -4.54 -6.56
N GLU A 266 -16.01 -5.02 -7.19
CA GLU A 266 -17.23 -5.49 -6.52
C GLU A 266 -16.94 -6.65 -5.55
N GLY A 267 -16.24 -7.68 -6.00
CA GLY A 267 -15.84 -8.81 -5.16
C GLY A 267 -14.85 -8.40 -4.08
N THR A 268 -13.85 -7.58 -4.46
CA THR A 268 -12.87 -7.03 -3.53
C THR A 268 -13.54 -6.21 -2.44
N SER A 269 -14.46 -5.31 -2.79
CA SER A 269 -15.17 -4.47 -1.83
C SER A 269 -16.07 -5.27 -0.89
N ALA A 270 -16.74 -6.33 -1.40
CA ALA A 270 -17.57 -7.22 -0.59
C ALA A 270 -16.72 -7.97 0.45
N CYS A 271 -15.58 -8.52 0.01
CA CYS A 271 -14.65 -9.24 0.88
C CYS A 271 -14.07 -8.33 1.99
N ILE A 272 -13.63 -7.11 1.63
CA ILE A 272 -13.11 -6.13 2.59
C ILE A 272 -14.21 -5.73 3.58
N ALA A 273 -15.42 -5.39 3.11
CA ALA A 273 -16.51 -4.95 3.97
C ALA A 273 -16.90 -6.03 4.98
N GLN A 274 -16.97 -7.28 4.57
CA GLN A 274 -17.23 -8.41 5.47
C GLN A 274 -16.17 -8.52 6.58
N TRP A 275 -14.90 -8.39 6.22
CA TRP A 275 -13.82 -8.45 7.18
C TRP A 275 -13.83 -7.25 8.14
N LEU A 276 -14.03 -6.03 7.63
CA LEU A 276 -14.14 -4.81 8.46
C LEU A 276 -15.29 -4.89 9.46
N ALA A 277 -16.44 -5.43 9.05
CA ALA A 277 -17.58 -5.65 9.94
C ALA A 277 -17.23 -6.61 11.10
N GLY A 278 -16.44 -7.66 10.81
CA GLY A 278 -15.95 -8.57 11.85
C GLY A 278 -15.04 -7.90 12.88
N LEU A 279 -14.22 -6.93 12.45
CA LEU A 279 -13.38 -6.14 13.38
C LEU A 279 -14.21 -5.22 14.29
N SER A 280 -15.35 -4.70 13.79
CA SER A 280 -16.19 -3.79 14.55
C SER A 280 -16.93 -4.50 15.70
N THR A 281 -17.29 -5.77 15.51
CA THR A 281 -18.08 -6.58 16.48
C THR A 281 -17.22 -7.31 17.51
N GLY A 282 -15.94 -7.51 17.25
CA GLY A 282 -15.00 -8.14 18.18
C GLY A 282 -14.62 -7.18 19.31
N SER A 283 -15.33 -7.25 20.42
CA SER A 283 -14.90 -6.69 21.70
C SER A 283 -13.81 -7.61 22.27
N HIS A 284 -12.59 -7.12 22.37
CA HIS A 284 -11.52 -7.76 23.15
C HIS A 284 -11.17 -6.89 24.34
#